data_7bd5929a4e93062e8d977d54f988ffa1
#
_entry.id   7bd5929a4e93062e8d977d54f988ffa1
#
_cell.length_a   1.000
_cell.length_b   1.000
_cell.length_c   1.000
_cell.angle_alpha   90.00
_cell.angle_beta   90.00
_cell.angle_gamma   90.00
#
_symmetry.space_group_name_H-M   'P 1'
#
loop_
_entity.id
_entity.type
_entity.pdbx_description
1 polymer ?
#
loop_
_entity_poly.entity_id
_entity_poly.type
_entity_poly.pdbx_seq_one_letter_code
_entity_poly.pdbx_strand_id
1 'polypeptide(L)'
;MHFRIGRCLSNQFCKRAIFPDPNRSHPRLPLGMLALAFYLVFTPKPLIGESYQTDAVKLHQLSIIRTAIELQQTRMTNASRDRLAESIASTSGKYFLDPLLVLAVIQVESRFDHKAVSSAGAQGLMQIQPNVVTALVERGKMLPTAKNIKDPRVNVEVGVSYLAYLKEMFGDWEIALTAYNAGPSSVAKKIAAKEKFSFDYAHKVLSVKRELRQQLASVTDKPFGNLEDKVTG
;
A
#
# COMPACT_ATOMS: atom_id res chain seq x y z
N MET A 1 -27.88 4.09 -23.41
CA MET A 1 -27.90 4.68 -22.08
C MET A 1 -26.80 5.74 -21.99
N HIS A 2 -27.21 7.00 -21.96
CA HIS A 2 -26.27 8.16 -21.99
C HIS A 2 -25.87 8.50 -20.56
N PHE A 3 -24.60 8.29 -20.21
CA PHE A 3 -24.05 8.86 -18.97
C PHE A 3 -23.61 10.30 -19.24
N ARG A 4 -24.30 11.23 -18.59
CA ARG A 4 -23.98 12.66 -18.57
C ARG A 4 -22.68 12.86 -17.77
N ILE A 5 -21.65 13.34 -18.44
CA ILE A 5 -20.43 13.86 -17.82
C ILE A 5 -20.76 15.24 -17.23
N GLY A 6 -20.82 15.31 -15.90
CA GLY A 6 -20.99 16.56 -15.17
C GLY A 6 -19.79 17.49 -15.41
N ARG A 7 -20.08 18.70 -15.88
CA ARG A 7 -19.11 19.80 -16.06
C ARG A 7 -18.51 20.16 -14.70
N CYS A 8 -17.22 20.02 -14.55
CA CYS A 8 -16.46 20.61 -13.46
C CYS A 8 -16.35 22.12 -13.73
N LEU A 9 -17.14 22.90 -13.02
CA LEU A 9 -17.14 24.37 -13.08
C LEU A 9 -16.03 24.91 -12.16
N SER A 10 -15.18 25.74 -12.78
CA SER A 10 -14.42 26.87 -12.22
C SER A 10 -13.57 26.69 -10.96
N ASN A 11 -12.36 26.76 -11.16
CA ASN A 11 -11.12 27.39 -10.63
C ASN A 11 -11.26 28.39 -9.45
N GLN A 12 -12.16 28.17 -8.47
CA GLN A 12 -12.30 29.07 -7.30
C GLN A 12 -12.11 28.42 -5.92
N PHE A 13 -11.76 27.14 -5.83
CA PHE A 13 -11.58 26.47 -4.53
C PHE A 13 -10.12 26.39 -4.01
N CYS A 14 -9.18 27.00 -4.70
CA CYS A 14 -7.75 26.90 -4.35
C CYS A 14 -7.17 28.14 -3.62
N LYS A 15 -8.00 29.05 -3.09
CA LYS A 15 -7.52 30.23 -2.33
C LYS A 15 -8.41 30.53 -1.13
N ARG A 16 -8.42 29.66 -0.14
CA ARG A 16 -8.75 30.04 1.24
C ARG A 16 -7.85 29.28 2.20
N ALA A 17 -6.61 29.74 2.29
CA ALA A 17 -5.86 29.60 3.53
C ALA A 17 -6.63 30.44 4.57
N ILE A 18 -7.22 29.77 5.55
CA ILE A 18 -7.91 30.40 6.67
C ILE A 18 -6.81 30.96 7.58
N PHE A 19 -6.37 32.19 7.35
CA PHE A 19 -5.69 32.95 8.37
C PHE A 19 -6.77 33.61 9.23
N PRO A 20 -6.75 33.46 10.56
CA PRO A 20 -7.70 34.13 11.43
C PRO A 20 -7.47 35.63 11.38
N ASP A 21 -8.56 36.38 11.22
CA ASP A 21 -8.60 37.85 11.25
C ASP A 21 -8.13 38.36 12.62
N PRO A 22 -7.07 39.17 12.69
CA PRO A 22 -6.51 39.64 13.96
C PRO A 22 -7.43 40.62 14.71
N ASN A 23 -8.54 41.08 14.13
CA ASN A 23 -9.45 42.06 14.72
C ASN A 23 -10.79 41.46 15.22
N ARG A 24 -10.94 40.15 15.27
CA ARG A 24 -12.15 39.55 15.82
C ARG A 24 -12.03 39.44 17.33
N SER A 25 -12.79 40.25 18.05
CA SER A 25 -12.96 40.14 19.52
C SER A 25 -13.56 38.79 19.88
N HIS A 26 -12.73 37.88 20.41
CA HIS A 26 -13.20 36.61 20.96
C HIS A 26 -13.87 36.84 22.32
N PRO A 27 -15.03 36.22 22.60
CA PRO A 27 -15.60 36.25 23.92
C PRO A 27 -14.61 35.59 24.91
N ARG A 28 -14.28 36.33 25.99
CA ARG A 28 -13.42 35.83 27.07
C ARG A 28 -14.15 34.72 27.79
N LEU A 29 -13.75 33.49 27.60
CA LEU A 29 -14.20 32.35 28.40
C LEU A 29 -13.72 32.51 29.84
N PRO A 30 -14.56 32.21 30.86
CA PRO A 30 -14.16 32.32 32.27
C PRO A 30 -13.00 31.38 32.57
N LEU A 31 -12.02 31.86 33.37
CA LEU A 31 -10.76 31.19 33.72
C LEU A 31 -10.92 29.73 34.20
N GLY A 32 -12.06 29.40 34.78
CA GLY A 32 -12.39 28.04 35.26
C GLY A 32 -12.62 27.00 34.16
N MET A 33 -13.06 27.39 32.95
CA MET A 33 -13.27 26.48 31.83
C MET A 33 -11.98 26.16 31.10
N LEU A 34 -11.01 27.07 31.11
CA LEU A 34 -9.67 26.85 30.53
C LEU A 34 -8.87 25.81 31.32
N ALA A 35 -9.02 25.78 32.66
CA ALA A 35 -8.34 24.80 33.51
C ALA A 35 -8.88 23.37 33.29
N LEU A 36 -10.19 23.21 33.08
CA LEU A 36 -10.80 21.90 32.83
C LEU A 36 -10.43 21.35 31.43
N ALA A 37 -10.38 22.23 30.42
CA ALA A 37 -9.97 21.84 29.07
C ALA A 37 -8.48 21.45 29.03
N PHE A 38 -7.62 22.13 29.81
CA PHE A 38 -6.19 21.81 29.90
C PHE A 38 -5.97 20.48 30.63
N TYR A 39 -6.79 20.16 31.65
CA TYR A 39 -6.70 18.90 32.40
C TYR A 39 -7.10 17.68 31.56
N LEU A 40 -8.08 17.82 30.65
CA LEU A 40 -8.52 16.74 29.75
C LEU A 40 -7.58 16.50 28.58
N VAL A 41 -6.77 17.50 28.17
CA VAL A 41 -5.80 17.37 27.07
C VAL A 41 -4.43 16.89 27.56
N PHE A 42 -4.08 17.16 28.86
CA PHE A 42 -2.75 16.85 29.43
C PHE A 42 -2.75 15.71 30.46
N THR A 43 -3.84 14.99 30.67
CA THR A 43 -3.73 13.73 31.43
C THR A 43 -2.93 12.74 30.58
N PRO A 44 -1.75 12.27 31.03
CA PRO A 44 -1.03 11.24 30.31
C PRO A 44 -1.93 10.01 30.23
N LYS A 45 -2.38 9.68 29.01
CA LYS A 45 -3.03 8.40 28.77
C LYS A 45 -2.11 7.29 29.31
N PRO A 46 -2.64 6.29 30.01
CA PRO A 46 -1.80 5.19 30.47
C PRO A 46 -1.16 4.50 29.27
N LEU A 47 0.16 4.68 29.13
CA LEU A 47 1.00 4.18 28.02
C LEU A 47 1.04 2.64 27.91
N ILE A 48 0.38 1.91 28.81
CA ILE A 48 0.52 0.45 28.92
C ILE A 48 -0.46 -0.30 28.01
N GLY A 49 -1.58 0.31 27.59
CA GLY A 49 -2.60 -0.37 26.76
C GLY A 49 -2.40 -0.25 25.25
N GLU A 50 -1.80 0.83 24.78
CA GLU A 50 -1.68 1.10 23.34
C GLU A 50 -0.56 0.28 22.67
N SER A 51 0.53 -0.06 23.38
CA SER A 51 1.63 -0.83 22.83
C SER A 51 1.25 -2.30 22.55
N TYR A 52 0.54 -2.94 23.47
CA TYR A 52 0.13 -4.35 23.30
C TYR A 52 -0.91 -4.53 22.20
N GLN A 53 -1.81 -3.57 22.03
CA GLN A 53 -2.85 -3.64 20.99
C GLN A 53 -2.28 -3.40 19.60
N THR A 54 -1.29 -2.51 19.47
CA THR A 54 -0.55 -2.28 18.21
C THR A 54 0.32 -3.48 17.84
N ASP A 55 0.97 -4.11 18.78
CA ASP A 55 1.81 -5.29 18.54
C ASP A 55 0.97 -6.51 18.15
N ALA A 56 -0.17 -6.76 18.80
CA ALA A 56 -1.08 -7.85 18.44
C ALA A 56 -1.67 -7.68 17.04
N VAL A 57 -2.08 -6.46 16.67
CA VAL A 57 -2.56 -6.15 15.31
C VAL A 57 -1.48 -6.36 14.27
N LYS A 58 -0.26 -5.91 14.56
CA LYS A 58 0.90 -6.09 13.69
C LYS A 58 1.27 -7.56 13.49
N LEU A 59 1.28 -8.35 14.56
CA LEU A 59 1.52 -9.79 14.50
C LEU A 59 0.43 -10.53 13.71
N HIS A 60 -0.83 -10.14 13.90
CA HIS A 60 -1.94 -10.70 13.13
C HIS A 60 -1.82 -10.36 11.64
N GLN A 61 -1.52 -9.10 11.29
CA GLN A 61 -1.29 -8.70 9.90
C GLN A 61 -0.11 -9.48 9.29
N LEU A 62 0.98 -9.65 10.01
CA LEU A 62 2.14 -10.41 9.57
C LEU A 62 1.80 -11.88 9.31
N SER A 63 1.01 -12.52 10.20
CA SER A 63 0.56 -13.90 10.02
C SER A 63 -0.30 -14.07 8.76
N ILE A 64 -1.20 -13.13 8.48
CA ILE A 64 -2.02 -13.13 7.25
C ILE A 64 -1.13 -13.05 6.00
N ILE A 65 -0.13 -12.16 5.99
CA ILE A 65 0.78 -12.01 4.86
C ILE A 65 1.62 -13.27 4.65
N ARG A 66 2.11 -13.90 5.74
CA ARG A 66 2.85 -15.17 5.67
C ARG A 66 1.99 -16.28 5.09
N THR A 67 0.78 -16.47 5.61
CA THR A 67 -0.17 -17.46 5.08
C THR A 67 -0.47 -17.21 3.59
N ALA A 68 -0.67 -15.96 3.19
CA ALA A 68 -0.88 -15.62 1.79
C ALA A 68 0.32 -15.98 0.90
N ILE A 69 1.57 -15.79 1.37
CA ILE A 69 2.78 -16.20 0.64
C ILE A 69 2.88 -17.73 0.57
N GLU A 70 2.55 -18.45 1.64
CA GLU A 70 2.57 -19.91 1.69
C GLU A 70 1.57 -20.53 0.70
N LEU A 71 0.37 -19.98 0.60
CA LEU A 71 -0.65 -20.40 -0.35
C LEU A 71 -0.20 -20.26 -1.83
N GLN A 72 0.78 -19.41 -2.12
CA GLN A 72 1.32 -19.28 -3.48
C GLN A 72 2.32 -20.38 -3.86
N GLN A 73 2.58 -21.35 -2.99
CA GLN A 73 3.49 -22.49 -3.23
C GLN A 73 4.86 -22.07 -3.78
N THR A 74 5.40 -20.97 -3.25
CA THR A 74 6.66 -20.38 -3.72
C THR A 74 7.84 -21.33 -3.43
N ARG A 75 8.88 -21.27 -4.27
CA ARG A 75 10.15 -21.99 -4.06
C ARG A 75 11.05 -21.36 -2.97
N MET A 76 10.55 -20.36 -2.25
CA MET A 76 11.30 -19.64 -1.22
C MET A 76 11.46 -20.50 0.04
N THR A 77 12.59 -20.34 0.74
CA THR A 77 12.78 -20.90 2.09
C THR A 77 11.88 -20.18 3.09
N ASN A 78 11.58 -20.82 4.22
CA ASN A 78 10.78 -20.20 5.30
C ASN A 78 11.38 -18.86 5.74
N ALA A 79 12.69 -18.81 5.99
CA ALA A 79 13.37 -17.56 6.36
C ALA A 79 13.25 -16.46 5.31
N SER A 80 13.17 -16.80 4.01
CA SER A 80 12.98 -15.82 2.94
C SER A 80 11.53 -15.34 2.87
N ARG A 81 10.56 -16.23 3.13
CA ARG A 81 9.14 -15.85 3.23
C ARG A 81 8.90 -14.92 4.41
N ASP A 82 9.51 -15.20 5.57
CA ASP A 82 9.40 -14.35 6.76
C ASP A 82 9.92 -12.95 6.49
N ARG A 83 11.13 -12.82 5.94
CA ARG A 83 11.70 -11.51 5.56
C ARG A 83 10.86 -10.77 4.51
N LEU A 84 10.29 -11.50 3.57
CA LEU A 84 9.39 -10.92 2.58
C LEU A 84 8.10 -10.42 3.23
N ALA A 85 7.49 -11.21 4.11
CA ALA A 85 6.28 -10.84 4.84
C ALA A 85 6.49 -9.58 5.69
N GLU A 86 7.61 -9.50 6.42
CA GLU A 86 8.00 -8.32 7.20
C GLU A 86 8.19 -7.08 6.31
N SER A 87 8.87 -7.25 5.17
CA SER A 87 9.09 -6.17 4.21
C SER A 87 7.77 -5.64 3.65
N ILE A 88 6.85 -6.55 3.25
CA ILE A 88 5.53 -6.17 2.74
C ILE A 88 4.71 -5.48 3.84
N ALA A 89 4.65 -6.05 5.06
CA ALA A 89 3.90 -5.46 6.17
C ALA A 89 4.37 -4.04 6.48
N SER A 90 5.68 -3.86 6.66
CA SER A 90 6.30 -2.57 6.95
C SER A 90 6.06 -1.54 5.84
N THR A 91 6.30 -1.95 4.59
CA THR A 91 6.21 -1.03 3.45
C THR A 91 4.76 -0.69 3.12
N SER A 92 3.85 -1.67 3.17
CA SER A 92 2.41 -1.43 2.97
C SER A 92 1.86 -0.47 4.03
N GLY A 93 2.26 -0.62 5.30
CA GLY A 93 1.89 0.30 6.37
C GLY A 93 2.42 1.72 6.12
N LYS A 94 3.67 1.86 5.71
CA LYS A 94 4.32 3.15 5.40
C LYS A 94 3.58 3.93 4.30
N TYR A 95 3.08 3.24 3.29
CA TYR A 95 2.42 3.85 2.11
C TYR A 95 0.89 3.67 2.11
N PHE A 96 0.29 3.15 3.18
CA PHE A 96 -1.15 2.91 3.32
C PHE A 96 -1.74 2.08 2.17
N LEU A 97 -1.00 1.04 1.74
CA LEU A 97 -1.45 0.11 0.72
C LEU A 97 -1.94 -1.21 1.31
N ASP A 98 -2.90 -1.83 0.64
CA ASP A 98 -3.35 -3.19 0.99
C ASP A 98 -2.23 -4.20 0.69
N PRO A 99 -1.72 -4.94 1.69
CA PRO A 99 -0.68 -5.96 1.48
C PRO A 99 -1.05 -7.02 0.44
N LEU A 100 -2.33 -7.36 0.31
CA LEU A 100 -2.79 -8.31 -0.71
C LEU A 100 -2.66 -7.76 -2.12
N LEU A 101 -2.75 -6.44 -2.30
CA LEU A 101 -2.46 -5.81 -3.59
C LEU A 101 -0.98 -5.95 -3.95
N VAL A 102 -0.08 -5.74 -2.98
CA VAL A 102 1.37 -5.90 -3.17
C VAL A 102 1.71 -7.35 -3.54
N LEU A 103 1.14 -8.32 -2.82
CA LEU A 103 1.31 -9.75 -3.11
C LEU A 103 0.78 -10.12 -4.51
N ALA A 104 -0.36 -9.57 -4.91
CA ALA A 104 -0.93 -9.80 -6.24
C ALA A 104 -0.02 -9.25 -7.35
N VAL A 105 0.58 -8.06 -7.16
CA VAL A 105 1.57 -7.52 -8.10
C VAL A 105 2.80 -8.43 -8.17
N ILE A 106 3.36 -8.86 -7.04
CA ILE A 106 4.52 -9.79 -7.01
C ILE A 106 4.19 -11.10 -7.74
N GLN A 107 3.00 -11.65 -7.53
CA GLN A 107 2.56 -12.88 -8.21
C GLN A 107 2.47 -12.68 -9.73
N VAL A 108 1.94 -11.56 -10.19
CA VAL A 108 1.78 -11.28 -11.61
C VAL A 108 3.13 -11.00 -12.28
N GLU A 109 4.02 -10.26 -11.60
CA GLU A 109 5.31 -9.79 -12.14
C GLU A 109 6.37 -10.87 -12.18
N SER A 110 6.55 -11.62 -11.11
CA SER A 110 7.68 -12.54 -10.98
C SER A 110 7.31 -13.95 -10.52
N ARG A 111 6.05 -14.20 -10.11
CA ARG A 111 5.66 -15.42 -9.41
C ARG A 111 6.57 -15.70 -8.20
N PHE A 112 6.91 -14.64 -7.46
CA PHE A 112 7.83 -14.66 -6.31
C PHE A 112 9.28 -15.04 -6.64
N ASP A 113 9.71 -14.98 -7.89
CA ASP A 113 11.12 -15.14 -8.24
C ASP A 113 11.88 -13.80 -8.07
N HIS A 114 12.63 -13.69 -6.97
CA HIS A 114 13.44 -12.50 -6.68
C HIS A 114 14.62 -12.29 -7.62
N LYS A 115 14.97 -13.31 -8.45
CA LYS A 115 16.05 -13.24 -9.45
C LYS A 115 15.51 -12.94 -10.86
N ALA A 116 14.19 -12.83 -11.01
CA ALA A 116 13.59 -12.58 -12.31
C ALA A 116 14.14 -11.31 -12.96
N VAL A 117 14.49 -11.40 -14.24
CA VAL A 117 14.91 -10.28 -15.08
C VAL A 117 14.16 -10.39 -16.40
N SER A 118 13.42 -9.33 -16.77
CA SER A 118 12.74 -9.29 -18.06
C SER A 118 13.66 -8.90 -19.20
N SER A 119 13.21 -9.13 -20.45
CA SER A 119 13.91 -8.68 -21.66
C SER A 119 14.07 -7.15 -21.73
N ALA A 120 13.18 -6.40 -21.06
CA ALA A 120 13.24 -4.95 -20.96
C ALA A 120 14.09 -4.45 -19.76
N GLY A 121 14.79 -5.34 -19.04
CA GLY A 121 15.67 -5.02 -17.93
C GLY A 121 14.96 -4.75 -16.60
N ALA A 122 13.67 -5.05 -16.47
CA ALA A 122 12.97 -5.01 -15.19
C ALA A 122 13.48 -6.13 -14.27
N GLN A 123 13.59 -5.89 -12.96
CA GLN A 123 14.27 -6.78 -12.02
C GLN A 123 13.45 -7.09 -10.77
N GLY A 124 13.59 -8.31 -10.27
CA GLY A 124 13.17 -8.75 -8.95
C GLY A 124 11.67 -9.00 -8.80
N LEU A 125 11.22 -9.08 -7.54
CA LEU A 125 9.87 -9.48 -7.16
C LEU A 125 8.76 -8.65 -7.82
N MET A 126 8.95 -7.34 -7.88
CA MET A 126 7.98 -6.39 -8.44
C MET A 126 8.39 -5.87 -9.83
N GLN A 127 9.37 -6.49 -10.49
CA GLN A 127 9.85 -6.17 -11.84
C GLN A 127 10.12 -4.66 -12.03
N ILE A 128 10.97 -4.10 -11.16
CA ILE A 128 11.31 -2.68 -11.19
C ILE A 128 12.34 -2.39 -12.27
N GLN A 129 12.06 -1.42 -13.12
CA GLN A 129 13.04 -0.88 -14.07
C GLN A 129 13.96 0.14 -13.35
N PRO A 130 15.27 0.18 -13.67
CA PRO A 130 16.22 1.10 -13.01
C PRO A 130 15.82 2.57 -13.07
N ASN A 131 15.21 3.02 -14.15
CA ASN A 131 14.72 4.40 -14.32
C ASN A 131 13.59 4.78 -13.36
N VAL A 132 12.83 3.81 -12.83
CA VAL A 132 11.81 4.06 -11.82
C VAL A 132 12.43 4.59 -10.53
N VAL A 133 13.57 4.03 -10.10
CA VAL A 133 14.30 4.51 -8.91
C VAL A 133 14.70 5.96 -9.09
N THR A 134 15.34 6.29 -10.22
CA THR A 134 15.75 7.66 -10.55
C THR A 134 14.55 8.61 -10.50
N ALA A 135 13.45 8.22 -11.15
CA ALA A 135 12.24 9.03 -11.19
C ALA A 135 11.61 9.27 -9.81
N LEU A 136 11.65 8.29 -8.90
CA LEU A 136 11.13 8.45 -7.54
C LEU A 136 12.04 9.35 -6.68
N VAL A 137 13.36 9.23 -6.84
CA VAL A 137 14.34 10.06 -6.13
C VAL A 137 14.20 11.53 -6.58
N GLU A 138 14.16 11.80 -7.88
CA GLU A 138 14.00 13.14 -8.43
C GLU A 138 12.70 13.83 -7.98
N ARG A 139 11.66 13.05 -7.70
CA ARG A 139 10.38 13.56 -7.19
C ARG A 139 10.30 13.65 -5.66
N GLY A 140 11.39 13.36 -4.96
CA GLY A 140 11.42 13.35 -3.49
C GLY A 140 10.55 12.27 -2.85
N LYS A 141 10.14 11.25 -3.60
CA LYS A 141 9.31 10.14 -3.11
C LYS A 141 10.16 9.02 -2.49
N MET A 142 11.47 9.03 -2.69
CA MET A 142 12.41 8.04 -2.18
C MET A 142 13.79 8.66 -1.93
N LEU A 143 14.56 8.09 -0.98
CA LEU A 143 15.93 8.50 -0.73
C LEU A 143 16.89 7.91 -1.78
N PRO A 144 18.00 8.60 -2.11
CA PRO A 144 18.99 8.15 -3.09
C PRO A 144 19.70 6.83 -2.73
N THR A 145 19.54 6.33 -1.52
CA THR A 145 20.16 5.10 -1.00
C THR A 145 19.54 3.82 -1.55
N ALA A 146 18.34 3.87 -2.11
CA ALA A 146 17.63 2.70 -2.67
C ALA A 146 18.18 2.25 -4.03
N LYS A 147 19.52 2.02 -4.14
CA LYS A 147 20.17 1.73 -5.42
C LYS A 147 20.16 0.25 -5.83
N ASN A 148 20.03 -0.67 -4.87
CA ASN A 148 20.13 -2.10 -5.16
C ASN A 148 18.76 -2.76 -5.29
N ILE A 149 18.08 -2.57 -6.43
CA ILE A 149 16.76 -3.19 -6.72
C ILE A 149 16.84 -4.73 -6.89
N LYS A 150 18.03 -5.35 -6.86
CA LYS A 150 18.17 -6.81 -6.79
C LYS A 150 17.96 -7.35 -5.39
N ASP A 151 18.13 -6.53 -4.33
CA ASP A 151 17.75 -6.91 -2.97
C ASP A 151 16.22 -6.98 -2.89
N PRO A 152 15.63 -8.11 -2.43
CA PRO A 152 14.19 -8.28 -2.38
C PRO A 152 13.46 -7.22 -1.55
N ARG A 153 14.05 -6.75 -0.45
CA ARG A 153 13.47 -5.73 0.42
C ARG A 153 13.45 -4.36 -0.26
N VAL A 154 14.58 -3.99 -0.88
CA VAL A 154 14.67 -2.75 -1.66
C VAL A 154 13.70 -2.80 -2.85
N ASN A 155 13.59 -3.94 -3.52
CA ASN A 155 12.67 -4.13 -4.63
C ASN A 155 11.21 -3.90 -4.24
N VAL A 156 10.78 -4.48 -3.11
CA VAL A 156 9.43 -4.28 -2.56
C VAL A 156 9.23 -2.82 -2.14
N GLU A 157 10.20 -2.21 -1.46
CA GLU A 157 10.09 -0.80 -1.05
C GLU A 157 9.92 0.14 -2.26
N VAL A 158 10.74 -0.04 -3.29
CA VAL A 158 10.64 0.75 -4.53
C VAL A 158 9.30 0.50 -5.23
N GLY A 159 8.91 -0.76 -5.39
CA GLY A 159 7.67 -1.12 -6.07
C GLY A 159 6.41 -0.59 -5.39
N VAL A 160 6.35 -0.69 -4.06
CA VAL A 160 5.22 -0.17 -3.26
C VAL A 160 5.20 1.36 -3.30
N SER A 161 6.36 2.01 -3.16
CA SER A 161 6.46 3.47 -3.31
C SER A 161 5.99 3.94 -4.71
N TYR A 162 6.34 3.18 -5.74
CA TYR A 162 5.92 3.47 -7.10
C TYR A 162 4.42 3.29 -7.30
N LEU A 163 3.84 2.22 -6.77
CA LEU A 163 2.38 2.02 -6.77
C LEU A 163 1.64 3.16 -6.05
N ALA A 164 2.13 3.57 -4.88
CA ALA A 164 1.57 4.68 -4.13
C ALA A 164 1.62 5.99 -4.93
N TYR A 165 2.77 6.28 -5.54
CA TYR A 165 2.94 7.44 -6.43
C TYR A 165 1.97 7.42 -7.61
N LEU A 166 1.79 6.27 -8.27
CA LEU A 166 0.86 6.15 -9.39
C LEU A 166 -0.60 6.30 -8.94
N LYS A 167 -0.95 5.76 -7.77
CA LYS A 167 -2.29 5.96 -7.19
C LYS A 167 -2.56 7.42 -6.84
N GLU A 168 -1.58 8.12 -6.30
CA GLU A 168 -1.66 9.57 -6.05
C GLU A 168 -1.83 10.35 -7.36
N MET A 169 -1.10 9.97 -8.41
CA MET A 169 -1.13 10.65 -9.73
C MET A 169 -2.47 10.48 -10.46
N PHE A 170 -3.01 9.28 -10.48
CA PHE A 170 -4.17 8.94 -11.31
C PHE A 170 -5.50 8.85 -10.54
N GLY A 171 -5.47 8.76 -9.21
CA GLY A 171 -6.67 8.70 -8.37
C GLY A 171 -7.44 7.38 -8.41
N ASP A 172 -7.24 6.57 -9.44
CA ASP A 172 -7.93 5.30 -9.70
C ASP A 172 -6.95 4.12 -9.74
N TRP A 173 -7.36 2.94 -9.20
CA TRP A 173 -6.48 1.76 -9.14
C TRP A 173 -6.30 1.08 -10.48
N GLU A 174 -7.32 1.02 -11.33
CA GLU A 174 -7.18 0.37 -12.64
C GLU A 174 -6.24 1.17 -13.53
N ILE A 175 -6.35 2.50 -13.48
CA ILE A 175 -5.45 3.41 -14.21
C ILE A 175 -4.03 3.34 -13.62
N ALA A 176 -3.89 3.35 -12.30
CA ALA A 176 -2.58 3.29 -11.63
C ALA A 176 -1.83 1.97 -11.93
N LEU A 177 -2.52 0.84 -11.86
CA LEU A 177 -1.97 -0.47 -12.21
C LEU A 177 -1.62 -0.55 -13.71
N THR A 178 -2.48 -0.02 -14.57
CA THR A 178 -2.17 0.09 -16.01
C THR A 178 -0.92 0.93 -16.25
N ALA A 179 -0.78 2.05 -15.52
CA ALA A 179 0.41 2.91 -15.58
C ALA A 179 1.66 2.25 -15.00
N TYR A 180 1.51 1.36 -14.02
CA TYR A 180 2.61 0.56 -13.50
C TYR A 180 3.24 -0.30 -14.60
N ASN A 181 2.42 -0.98 -15.38
CA ASN A 181 2.86 -1.86 -16.46
C ASN A 181 3.27 -1.10 -17.74
N ALA A 182 2.46 -0.13 -18.19
CA ALA A 182 2.65 0.55 -19.48
C ALA A 182 3.47 1.85 -19.40
N GLY A 183 3.81 2.29 -18.18
CA GLY A 183 4.46 3.57 -17.90
C GLY A 183 3.48 4.75 -17.79
N PRO A 184 3.68 5.63 -16.80
CA PRO A 184 2.74 6.71 -16.49
C PRO A 184 2.63 7.75 -17.63
N SER A 185 3.73 8.04 -18.31
CA SER A 185 3.71 8.98 -19.44
C SER A 185 2.88 8.49 -20.62
N SER A 186 2.92 7.16 -20.91
CA SER A 186 2.11 6.54 -21.95
C SER A 186 0.62 6.64 -21.61
N VAL A 187 0.24 6.29 -20.40
CA VAL A 187 -1.16 6.33 -19.95
C VAL A 187 -1.67 7.78 -19.92
N ALA A 188 -0.88 8.70 -19.36
CA ALA A 188 -1.26 10.14 -19.32
C ALA A 188 -1.50 10.73 -20.72
N LYS A 189 -0.65 10.39 -21.70
CA LYS A 189 -0.83 10.81 -23.11
C LYS A 189 -2.14 10.27 -23.70
N LYS A 190 -2.46 9.00 -23.50
CA LYS A 190 -3.70 8.39 -23.97
C LYS A 190 -4.93 9.02 -23.33
N ILE A 191 -4.90 9.30 -22.03
CA ILE A 191 -5.98 10.00 -21.34
C ILE A 191 -6.19 11.41 -21.93
N ALA A 192 -5.10 12.16 -22.13
CA ALA A 192 -5.18 13.50 -22.72
C ALA A 192 -5.72 13.49 -24.17
N ALA A 193 -5.34 12.48 -24.96
CA ALA A 193 -5.83 12.28 -26.33
C ALA A 193 -7.23 11.65 -26.41
N LYS A 194 -7.85 11.28 -25.27
CA LYS A 194 -9.10 10.52 -25.18
C LYS A 194 -9.06 9.17 -25.94
N GLU A 195 -7.87 8.58 -26.04
CA GLU A 195 -7.66 7.29 -26.66
C GLU A 195 -8.05 6.16 -25.71
N LYS A 196 -8.51 5.04 -26.27
CA LYS A 196 -8.74 3.81 -25.50
C LYS A 196 -7.42 3.12 -25.17
N PHE A 197 -7.35 2.52 -24.00
CA PHE A 197 -6.24 1.65 -23.58
C PHE A 197 -6.79 0.47 -22.79
N SER A 198 -6.03 -0.63 -22.79
CA SER A 198 -6.44 -1.85 -22.11
C SER A 198 -6.17 -1.75 -20.60
N PHE A 199 -7.07 -2.37 -19.82
CA PHE A 199 -6.93 -2.61 -18.39
C PHE A 199 -6.55 -4.07 -18.07
N ASP A 200 -6.10 -4.85 -19.04
CA ASP A 200 -5.85 -6.30 -18.88
C ASP A 200 -4.89 -6.59 -17.73
N TYR A 201 -3.82 -5.81 -17.60
CA TYR A 201 -2.89 -5.94 -16.48
C TYR A 201 -3.56 -5.63 -15.14
N ALA A 202 -4.29 -4.53 -15.06
CA ALA A 202 -4.99 -4.14 -13.83
C ALA A 202 -6.02 -5.23 -13.43
N HIS A 203 -6.82 -5.70 -14.37
CA HIS A 203 -7.78 -6.77 -14.13
C HIS A 203 -7.11 -8.06 -13.66
N LYS A 204 -5.96 -8.43 -14.26
CA LYS A 204 -5.18 -9.60 -13.83
C LYS A 204 -4.70 -9.46 -12.37
N VAL A 205 -4.13 -8.32 -11.99
CA VAL A 205 -3.68 -8.06 -10.62
C VAL A 205 -4.86 -8.09 -9.64
N LEU A 206 -5.97 -7.42 -9.98
CA LEU A 206 -7.16 -7.37 -9.13
C LEU A 206 -7.85 -8.73 -9.01
N SER A 207 -7.79 -9.59 -10.03
CA SER A 207 -8.27 -10.99 -9.96
C SER A 207 -7.42 -11.79 -8.97
N VAL A 208 -6.10 -11.74 -9.09
CA VAL A 208 -5.18 -12.42 -8.15
C VAL A 208 -5.39 -11.93 -6.72
N LYS A 209 -5.54 -10.62 -6.51
CA LYS A 209 -5.87 -10.07 -5.18
C LYS A 209 -7.15 -10.66 -4.60
N ARG A 210 -8.20 -10.80 -5.41
CA ARG A 210 -9.48 -11.38 -5.00
C ARG A 210 -9.34 -12.86 -4.67
N GLU A 211 -8.62 -13.62 -5.48
CA GLU A 211 -8.32 -15.03 -5.26
C GLU A 211 -7.56 -15.24 -3.95
N LEU A 212 -6.52 -14.46 -3.69
CA LEU A 212 -5.78 -14.47 -2.43
C LEU A 212 -6.68 -14.24 -1.22
N ARG A 213 -7.60 -13.26 -1.31
CA ARG A 213 -8.56 -12.98 -0.24
C ARG A 213 -9.50 -14.14 0.02
N GLN A 214 -9.99 -14.80 -1.04
CA GLN A 214 -10.87 -15.97 -0.92
C GLN A 214 -10.12 -17.18 -0.32
N GLN A 215 -8.89 -17.43 -0.74
CA GLN A 215 -8.05 -18.50 -0.19
C GLN A 215 -7.76 -18.28 1.30
N LEU A 216 -7.42 -17.05 1.69
CA LEU A 216 -7.21 -16.70 3.10
C LEU A 216 -8.48 -16.93 3.94
N ALA A 217 -9.64 -16.48 3.49
CA ALA A 217 -10.89 -16.70 4.19
C ALA A 217 -11.15 -18.20 4.41
N SER A 218 -10.92 -19.03 3.39
CA SER A 218 -11.12 -20.48 3.50
C SER A 218 -10.18 -21.20 4.50
N VAL A 219 -9.03 -20.58 4.82
CA VAL A 219 -8.07 -21.14 5.79
C VAL A 219 -8.32 -20.60 7.20
N THR A 220 -8.70 -19.31 7.32
CA THR A 220 -8.95 -18.68 8.63
C THR A 220 -10.29 -19.05 9.25
N ASP A 221 -11.30 -19.39 8.42
CA ASP A 221 -12.63 -19.83 8.89
C ASP A 221 -12.68 -21.32 9.30
N LYS A 222 -11.61 -22.09 9.10
CA LYS A 222 -11.55 -23.44 9.66
C LYS A 222 -11.31 -23.34 11.16
N PRO A 223 -12.25 -23.84 12.02
CA PRO A 223 -11.99 -23.91 13.45
C PRO A 223 -10.68 -24.68 13.66
N PHE A 224 -9.80 -24.14 14.51
CA PHE A 224 -8.60 -24.86 14.96
C PHE A 224 -9.04 -26.24 15.40
N GLY A 225 -8.68 -27.26 14.61
CA GLY A 225 -8.99 -28.64 14.96
C GLY A 225 -8.46 -28.91 16.35
N ASN A 226 -9.32 -29.48 17.20
CA ASN A 226 -9.03 -29.79 18.58
C ASN A 226 -7.66 -30.47 18.71
N LEU A 227 -6.73 -29.81 19.37
CA LEU A 227 -5.41 -30.37 19.76
C LEU A 227 -5.51 -31.43 20.86
N GLU A 228 -6.74 -31.88 21.21
CA GLU A 228 -6.96 -32.83 22.28
C GLU A 228 -6.81 -34.30 21.88
N ASP A 229 -6.75 -34.64 20.59
CA ASP A 229 -6.74 -36.04 20.15
C ASP A 229 -5.34 -36.68 19.98
N LYS A 230 -4.26 -36.07 20.49
CA LYS A 230 -2.90 -36.64 20.38
C LYS A 230 -2.16 -36.89 21.70
N VAL A 231 -2.85 -36.92 22.83
CA VAL A 231 -2.21 -37.19 24.14
C VAL A 231 -2.67 -38.53 24.77
N THR A 232 -3.40 -39.35 24.04
CA THR A 232 -3.69 -40.72 24.52
C THR A 232 -3.36 -41.72 23.42
N GLY A 233 -2.13 -42.23 23.46
CA GLY A 233 -1.63 -43.32 22.64
C GLY A 233 -0.22 -43.67 23.03
#